data_a76df00485ed9618ba9517401b702b2e
#
_entry.id   a76df00485ed9618ba9517401b702b2e
#
_cell.length_a   1.000
_cell.length_b   1.000
_cell.length_c   1.000
_cell.angle_alpha   90.00
_cell.angle_beta   90.00
_cell.angle_gamma   90.00
#
_symmetry.space_group_name_H-M   'P 1'
#
loop_
_entity.id
_entity.type
_entity.pdbx_description
1 polymer ?
#
loop_
_entity_poly.entity_id
_entity_poly.type
_entity_poly.pdbx_seq_one_letter_code
_entity_poly.pdbx_strand_id
1 'polypeptide(L)'
;YKTCLRGAGSYRHFIPAVVKSITSREELVTCYTPYQAEISQGVLQGTFEFQTMICELTGMDVANASHYDGATAAAETIPMCKERKRNVAYVSETTNPQVIEVMKTYCFASNTELHVVPAKDGKTDAEALKAALGENAACFYVQQPNFFGQIEDTVALGEITHAAGAKFVMGVNPIACALLPTPREVGADVAVGDGQPLGLDTAFGGPYLGFMATTSAMTRKLPGRIVGETKDVDGKTGYVLTLSAREQHIRREKASSNICSNQALCAFTAGVYMAAMGEDGMKQCARLCTSKAHYLASELEKIGCKLKYTGEFFHEFVT
;
A
#
# COMPACT_ATOMS: atom_id res chain seq x y z
N TYR A 1 18.64 19.43 15.26
CA TYR A 1 17.30 19.05 14.79
C TYR A 1 16.33 19.14 15.97
N LYS A 2 15.14 19.70 15.74
CA LYS A 2 14.07 19.74 16.75
C LYS A 2 13.25 18.44 16.68
N THR A 3 12.67 18.03 17.81
CA THR A 3 11.73 16.90 17.85
C THR A 3 10.50 17.24 17.00
N CYS A 4 10.12 16.34 16.08
CA CYS A 4 8.92 16.46 15.28
C CYS A 4 7.84 15.56 15.89
N LEU A 5 6.74 16.19 16.31
CA LEU A 5 5.56 15.50 16.87
C LEU A 5 4.39 15.43 15.87
N ARG A 6 4.65 15.78 14.61
CA ARG A 6 3.69 15.68 13.53
C ARG A 6 3.81 14.29 12.88
N GLY A 7 2.74 13.53 12.87
CA GLY A 7 2.61 12.31 12.10
C GLY A 7 2.25 12.57 10.64
N ALA A 8 1.22 11.90 10.14
CA ALA A 8 0.57 12.16 8.85
C ALA A 8 1.27 11.56 7.62
N GLY A 9 1.81 10.35 7.74
CA GLY A 9 2.09 9.49 6.59
C GLY A 9 3.55 9.38 6.16
N SER A 10 4.48 10.11 6.81
CA SER A 10 5.91 9.99 6.56
C SER A 10 6.66 9.77 7.85
N TYR A 11 7.46 8.72 7.94
CA TYR A 11 8.00 8.25 9.19
C TYR A 11 9.51 8.02 9.13
N ARG A 12 10.20 8.33 10.23
CA ARG A 12 11.59 7.95 10.43
C ARG A 12 11.65 6.62 11.16
N HIS A 13 12.17 5.61 10.48
CA HIS A 13 12.47 4.32 11.07
C HIS A 13 13.97 4.07 11.12
N PHE A 14 14.37 3.02 11.85
CA PHE A 14 15.72 2.49 11.76
C PHE A 14 15.96 1.95 10.35
N ILE A 15 17.04 2.38 9.70
CA ILE A 15 17.46 1.91 8.39
C ILE A 15 18.86 1.30 8.56
N PRO A 16 19.03 -0.02 8.34
CA PRO A 16 20.35 -0.65 8.37
C PRO A 16 21.30 0.00 7.34
N ALA A 17 22.56 0.21 7.73
CA ALA A 17 23.55 0.86 6.86
C ALA A 17 23.76 0.12 5.53
N VAL A 18 23.56 -1.20 5.51
CA VAL A 18 23.66 -2.03 4.30
C VAL A 18 22.66 -1.62 3.22
N VAL A 19 21.49 -1.09 3.59
CA VAL A 19 20.47 -0.64 2.63
C VAL A 19 21.06 0.42 1.70
N LYS A 20 21.60 1.51 2.26
CA LYS A 20 22.21 2.56 1.46
C LYS A 20 23.46 2.07 0.71
N SER A 21 24.27 1.21 1.32
CA SER A 21 25.47 0.66 0.70
C SER A 21 25.16 -0.14 -0.57
N ILE A 22 24.08 -0.94 -0.55
CA ILE A 22 23.68 -1.72 -1.72
C ILE A 22 22.99 -0.84 -2.76
N THR A 23 22.03 -0.01 -2.34
CA THR A 23 21.21 0.76 -3.29
C THR A 23 21.94 1.93 -3.95
N SER A 24 23.12 2.31 -3.46
CA SER A 24 23.98 3.30 -4.10
C SER A 24 24.95 2.72 -5.16
N ARG A 25 24.91 1.41 -5.41
CA ARG A 25 25.74 0.78 -6.42
C ARG A 25 25.36 1.22 -7.82
N GLU A 26 26.36 1.36 -8.70
CA GLU A 26 26.17 1.83 -10.07
C GLU A 26 25.19 0.97 -10.85
N GLU A 27 25.22 -0.35 -10.64
CA GLU A 27 24.35 -1.31 -11.32
C GLU A 27 22.85 -1.05 -11.05
N LEU A 28 22.51 -0.45 -9.91
CA LEU A 28 21.13 -0.13 -9.56
C LEU A 28 20.75 1.30 -9.94
N VAL A 29 21.64 2.29 -9.69
CA VAL A 29 21.32 3.71 -9.94
C VAL A 29 21.36 4.09 -11.41
N THR A 30 22.03 3.32 -12.26
CA THR A 30 22.08 3.56 -13.71
C THR A 30 21.13 2.68 -14.52
N CYS A 31 20.43 1.72 -13.89
CA CYS A 31 19.51 0.85 -14.62
C CYS A 31 18.25 1.61 -15.03
N TYR A 32 17.77 1.29 -16.23
CA TYR A 32 16.49 1.77 -16.74
C TYR A 32 15.43 0.66 -16.66
N THR A 33 14.24 0.93 -17.13
CA THR A 33 13.17 -0.08 -17.16
C THR A 33 13.63 -1.35 -17.88
N PRO A 34 13.48 -2.54 -17.26
CA PRO A 34 14.04 -3.80 -17.77
C PRO A 34 13.17 -4.39 -18.89
N TYR A 35 13.07 -3.73 -20.02
CA TYR A 35 12.30 -4.21 -21.18
C TYR A 35 12.91 -5.44 -21.83
N GLN A 36 14.25 -5.50 -21.86
CA GLN A 36 15.00 -6.58 -22.50
C GLN A 36 15.46 -7.56 -21.42
N ALA A 37 14.76 -8.70 -21.33
CA ALA A 37 15.04 -9.71 -20.32
C ALA A 37 16.48 -10.25 -20.39
N GLU A 38 17.03 -10.40 -21.59
CA GLU A 38 18.36 -10.95 -21.85
C GLU A 38 19.51 -10.14 -21.21
N ILE A 39 19.32 -8.85 -20.95
CA ILE A 39 20.34 -7.98 -20.33
C ILE A 39 19.95 -7.44 -18.96
N SER A 40 18.76 -7.73 -18.49
CA SER A 40 18.18 -7.13 -17.27
C SER A 40 17.79 -8.16 -16.21
N GLN A 41 18.38 -9.36 -16.24
CA GLN A 41 17.99 -10.46 -15.37
C GLN A 41 18.11 -10.11 -13.87
N GLY A 42 19.19 -9.43 -13.46
CA GLY A 42 19.35 -9.03 -12.06
C GLY A 42 18.30 -8.02 -11.57
N VAL A 43 17.92 -7.07 -12.43
CA VAL A 43 16.87 -6.07 -12.12
C VAL A 43 15.49 -6.73 -12.08
N LEU A 44 15.22 -7.63 -13.01
CA LEU A 44 13.97 -8.40 -13.04
C LEU A 44 13.85 -9.30 -11.82
N GLN A 45 14.93 -10.01 -11.46
CA GLN A 45 14.95 -10.85 -10.26
C GLN A 45 14.68 -10.01 -8.98
N GLY A 46 15.40 -8.88 -8.81
CA GLY A 46 15.17 -8.02 -7.64
C GLY A 46 13.75 -7.45 -7.59
N THR A 47 13.13 -7.17 -8.74
CA THR A 47 11.71 -6.78 -8.81
C THR A 47 10.80 -7.93 -8.40
N PHE A 48 11.07 -9.15 -8.86
CA PHE A 48 10.32 -10.35 -8.48
C PHE A 48 10.42 -10.62 -6.98
N GLU A 49 11.61 -10.50 -6.40
CA GLU A 49 11.84 -10.63 -4.96
C GLU A 49 11.06 -9.58 -4.16
N PHE A 50 11.06 -8.32 -4.60
CA PHE A 50 10.23 -7.26 -3.99
C PHE A 50 8.74 -7.63 -4.03
N GLN A 51 8.23 -8.06 -5.19
CA GLN A 51 6.83 -8.50 -5.31
C GLN A 51 6.51 -9.64 -4.33
N THR A 52 7.40 -10.61 -4.21
CA THR A 52 7.25 -11.73 -3.26
C THR A 52 7.21 -11.24 -1.82
N MET A 53 8.12 -10.36 -1.42
CA MET A 53 8.14 -9.80 -0.07
C MET A 53 6.88 -8.99 0.27
N ILE A 54 6.33 -8.25 -0.70
CA ILE A 54 5.06 -7.55 -0.51
C ILE A 54 3.89 -8.54 -0.38
N CYS A 55 3.89 -9.64 -1.14
CA CYS A 55 2.90 -10.70 -0.96
C CYS A 55 2.99 -11.33 0.44
N GLU A 56 4.17 -11.69 0.90
CA GLU A 56 4.39 -12.24 2.24
C GLU A 56 3.92 -11.27 3.34
N LEU A 57 4.28 -9.98 3.22
CA LEU A 57 3.92 -8.96 4.19
C LEU A 57 2.41 -8.71 4.28
N THR A 58 1.70 -8.81 3.17
CA THR A 58 0.25 -8.53 3.08
C THR A 58 -0.62 -9.80 3.11
N GLY A 59 -0.01 -10.98 2.99
CA GLY A 59 -0.70 -12.26 2.82
C GLY A 59 -1.37 -12.43 1.44
N MET A 60 -1.15 -11.52 0.50
CA MET A 60 -1.78 -11.52 -0.82
C MET A 60 -1.07 -12.46 -1.81
N ASP A 61 -1.78 -12.84 -2.87
CA ASP A 61 -1.28 -13.84 -3.83
C ASP A 61 -0.35 -13.26 -4.89
N VAL A 62 -0.54 -11.99 -5.28
CA VAL A 62 0.18 -11.34 -6.38
C VAL A 62 0.41 -9.86 -6.08
N ALA A 63 1.62 -9.37 -6.32
CA ALA A 63 1.95 -7.95 -6.28
C ALA A 63 2.54 -7.49 -7.61
N ASN A 64 2.46 -6.20 -7.90
CA ASN A 64 3.12 -5.59 -9.04
C ASN A 64 4.52 -5.05 -8.69
N ALA A 65 5.24 -4.56 -9.69
CA ALA A 65 6.59 -4.04 -9.53
C ALA A 65 6.69 -2.76 -8.68
N SER A 66 5.71 -1.91 -8.67
CA SER A 66 5.40 -0.79 -7.77
C SER A 66 4.52 0.28 -8.44
N HIS A 67 4.06 1.22 -7.62
CA HIS A 67 3.40 2.48 -7.99
C HIS A 67 4.29 3.67 -7.62
N TYR A 68 3.83 4.90 -7.90
CA TYR A 68 4.57 6.13 -7.61
C TYR A 68 4.62 6.41 -6.10
N ASP A 69 3.47 6.29 -5.42
CA ASP A 69 3.31 6.46 -3.98
C ASP A 69 2.04 5.76 -3.50
N GLY A 70 1.80 5.78 -2.19
CA GLY A 70 0.62 5.15 -1.58
C GLY A 70 -0.71 5.76 -2.03
N ALA A 71 -0.76 7.07 -2.29
CA ALA A 71 -1.98 7.75 -2.70
C ALA A 71 -2.39 7.37 -4.13
N THR A 72 -1.42 7.31 -5.05
CA THR A 72 -1.67 6.84 -6.41
C THR A 72 -2.00 5.35 -6.44
N ALA A 73 -1.34 4.53 -5.60
CA ALA A 73 -1.72 3.12 -5.46
C ALA A 73 -3.16 2.96 -4.99
N ALA A 74 -3.60 3.75 -3.99
CA ALA A 74 -4.98 3.75 -3.52
C ALA A 74 -5.98 4.17 -4.63
N ALA A 75 -5.68 5.23 -5.37
CA ALA A 75 -6.55 5.70 -6.45
C ALA A 75 -6.67 4.70 -7.60
N GLU A 76 -5.60 3.99 -7.96
CA GLU A 76 -5.59 2.94 -9.00
C GLU A 76 -6.45 1.72 -8.65
N THR A 77 -6.79 1.51 -7.37
CA THR A 77 -7.72 0.44 -6.98
C THR A 77 -9.14 0.68 -7.52
N ILE A 78 -9.52 1.92 -7.72
CA ILE A 78 -10.87 2.28 -8.19
C ILE A 78 -11.12 1.73 -9.60
N PRO A 79 -10.34 2.08 -10.65
CA PRO A 79 -10.52 1.50 -11.96
C PRO A 79 -10.31 -0.02 -11.98
N MET A 80 -9.42 -0.54 -11.12
CA MET A 80 -9.19 -1.98 -10.97
C MET A 80 -10.44 -2.73 -10.48
N CYS A 81 -11.21 -2.14 -9.56
CA CYS A 81 -12.40 -2.76 -8.96
C CYS A 81 -13.67 -2.52 -9.80
N LYS A 82 -13.68 -1.54 -10.71
CA LYS A 82 -14.87 -1.23 -11.52
C LYS A 82 -15.32 -2.41 -12.38
N GLU A 83 -16.63 -2.51 -12.50
CA GLU A 83 -17.34 -3.41 -13.40
C GLU A 83 -18.50 -2.68 -14.07
N ARG A 84 -19.07 -3.27 -15.13
CA ARG A 84 -20.13 -2.64 -15.92
C ARG A 84 -21.31 -2.08 -15.09
N LYS A 85 -21.70 -2.80 -14.04
CA LYS A 85 -22.81 -2.42 -13.15
C LYS A 85 -22.35 -1.88 -11.80
N ARG A 86 -21.05 -1.95 -11.49
CA ARG A 86 -20.42 -1.55 -10.23
C ARG A 86 -19.37 -0.49 -10.52
N ASN A 87 -19.73 0.76 -10.38
CA ASN A 87 -18.90 1.89 -10.80
C ASN A 87 -18.86 3.06 -9.80
N VAL A 88 -19.37 2.83 -8.59
CA VAL A 88 -19.30 3.82 -7.50
C VAL A 88 -18.26 3.35 -6.48
N ALA A 89 -17.34 4.23 -6.12
CA ALA A 89 -16.31 3.98 -5.14
C ALA A 89 -16.66 4.63 -3.80
N TYR A 90 -16.25 3.99 -2.72
CA TYR A 90 -16.43 4.48 -1.35
C TYR A 90 -15.10 4.53 -0.63
N VAL A 91 -14.88 5.56 0.18
CA VAL A 91 -13.68 5.75 0.98
C VAL A 91 -14.05 6.19 2.39
N SER A 92 -13.37 5.66 3.41
CA SER A 92 -13.58 6.13 4.78
C SER A 92 -13.07 7.55 4.97
N GLU A 93 -13.81 8.38 5.70
CA GLU A 93 -13.38 9.72 6.14
C GLU A 93 -12.12 9.68 7.01
N THR A 94 -11.83 8.55 7.65
CA THR A 94 -10.64 8.35 8.47
C THR A 94 -9.35 8.11 7.66
N THR A 95 -9.46 8.09 6.34
CA THR A 95 -8.32 7.99 5.42
C THR A 95 -7.54 9.32 5.39
N ASN A 96 -6.22 9.25 5.17
CA ASN A 96 -5.40 10.44 4.97
C ASN A 96 -6.05 11.39 3.94
N PRO A 97 -6.30 12.65 4.28
CA PRO A 97 -6.97 13.61 3.39
C PRO A 97 -6.30 13.76 2.02
N GLN A 98 -4.96 13.66 1.95
CA GLN A 98 -4.23 13.73 0.68
C GLN A 98 -4.54 12.52 -0.21
N VAL A 99 -4.73 11.34 0.36
CA VAL A 99 -5.14 10.14 -0.38
C VAL A 99 -6.54 10.34 -0.95
N ILE A 100 -7.47 10.86 -0.16
CA ILE A 100 -8.85 11.17 -0.61
C ILE A 100 -8.82 12.16 -1.78
N GLU A 101 -7.99 13.22 -1.73
CA GLU A 101 -7.89 14.21 -2.82
C GLU A 101 -7.32 13.60 -4.11
N VAL A 102 -6.34 12.69 -4.01
CA VAL A 102 -5.84 11.96 -5.18
C VAL A 102 -6.93 11.04 -5.76
N MET A 103 -7.66 10.32 -4.90
CA MET A 103 -8.80 9.51 -5.33
C MET A 103 -9.87 10.34 -6.04
N LYS A 104 -10.21 11.54 -5.52
CA LYS A 104 -11.16 12.48 -6.17
C LYS A 104 -10.66 12.89 -7.55
N THR A 105 -9.37 13.16 -7.71
CA THR A 105 -8.76 13.51 -9.00
C THR A 105 -8.91 12.40 -10.02
N TYR A 106 -8.62 11.15 -9.64
CA TYR A 106 -8.80 9.98 -10.51
C TYR A 106 -10.27 9.74 -10.86
N CYS A 107 -11.16 9.89 -9.88
CA CYS A 107 -12.59 9.74 -10.07
C CYS A 107 -13.15 10.81 -11.02
N PHE A 108 -12.73 12.07 -10.85
CA PHE A 108 -13.09 13.16 -11.76
C PHE A 108 -12.66 12.84 -13.21
N ALA A 109 -11.39 12.44 -13.41
CA ALA A 109 -10.85 12.13 -14.73
C ALA A 109 -11.52 10.91 -15.39
N SER A 110 -11.99 9.94 -14.62
CA SER A 110 -12.62 8.70 -15.11
C SER A 110 -14.15 8.72 -15.07
N ASN A 111 -14.75 9.87 -14.74
CA ASN A 111 -16.20 10.03 -14.53
C ASN A 111 -16.77 8.93 -13.61
N THR A 112 -16.13 8.76 -12.47
CA THR A 112 -16.48 7.80 -11.42
C THR A 112 -17.01 8.56 -10.20
N GLU A 113 -18.09 8.09 -9.60
CA GLU A 113 -18.62 8.67 -8.37
C GLU A 113 -17.80 8.15 -7.17
N LEU A 114 -17.40 9.07 -6.26
CA LEU A 114 -16.71 8.75 -5.02
C LEU A 114 -17.48 9.28 -3.83
N HIS A 115 -17.88 8.39 -2.92
CA HIS A 115 -18.53 8.73 -1.67
C HIS A 115 -17.59 8.60 -0.49
N VAL A 116 -17.59 9.61 0.39
CA VAL A 116 -16.87 9.56 1.65
C VAL A 116 -17.82 9.05 2.73
N VAL A 117 -17.47 7.91 3.33
CA VAL A 117 -18.22 7.31 4.44
C VAL A 117 -17.81 8.03 5.73
N PRO A 118 -18.75 8.56 6.52
CA PRO A 118 -18.42 9.35 7.71
C PRO A 118 -17.71 8.55 8.78
N ALA A 119 -16.98 9.27 9.64
CA ALA A 119 -16.36 8.72 10.82
C ALA A 119 -17.22 8.91 12.07
N LYS A 120 -17.09 7.97 13.00
CA LYS A 120 -17.65 8.06 14.35
C LYS A 120 -16.57 7.70 15.37
N ASP A 121 -16.35 8.57 16.34
CA ASP A 121 -15.33 8.38 17.39
C ASP A 121 -13.92 8.06 16.87
N GLY A 122 -13.55 8.66 15.72
CA GLY A 122 -12.24 8.48 15.09
C GLY A 122 -12.06 7.20 14.29
N LYS A 123 -13.12 6.43 14.08
CA LYS A 123 -13.15 5.22 13.24
C LYS A 123 -14.25 5.32 12.18
N THR A 124 -14.18 4.49 11.17
CA THR A 124 -15.24 4.38 10.16
C THR A 124 -16.57 4.02 10.80
N ASP A 125 -17.64 4.75 10.49
CA ASP A 125 -18.99 4.40 10.93
C ASP A 125 -19.51 3.21 10.10
N ALA A 126 -19.54 2.02 10.73
CA ALA A 126 -19.97 0.79 10.09
C ALA A 126 -21.45 0.81 9.66
N GLU A 127 -22.32 1.45 10.44
CA GLU A 127 -23.75 1.56 10.11
C GLU A 127 -23.95 2.51 8.92
N ALA A 128 -23.20 3.62 8.88
CA ALA A 128 -23.21 4.53 7.75
C ALA A 128 -22.67 3.84 6.48
N LEU A 129 -21.59 3.04 6.59
CA LEU A 129 -21.07 2.24 5.48
C LEU A 129 -22.13 1.28 4.95
N LYS A 130 -22.77 0.52 5.84
CA LYS A 130 -23.82 -0.43 5.47
C LYS A 130 -25.01 0.24 4.78
N ALA A 131 -25.40 1.42 5.24
CA ALA A 131 -26.49 2.19 4.64
C ALA A 131 -26.12 2.80 3.28
N ALA A 132 -24.83 3.15 3.07
CA ALA A 132 -24.35 3.79 1.85
C ALA A 132 -24.11 2.82 0.70
N LEU A 133 -23.66 1.59 0.98
CA LEU A 133 -23.30 0.62 -0.05
C LEU A 133 -24.53 0.10 -0.82
N GLY A 134 -24.63 0.49 -2.08
CA GLY A 134 -25.66 0.01 -3.00
C GLY A 134 -25.17 -1.10 -3.94
N GLU A 135 -26.07 -1.64 -4.77
CA GLU A 135 -25.76 -2.68 -5.76
C GLU A 135 -24.72 -2.24 -6.81
N ASN A 136 -24.54 -0.94 -6.99
CA ASN A 136 -23.57 -0.32 -7.90
C ASN A 136 -22.20 -0.06 -7.24
N ALA A 137 -22.01 -0.41 -5.98
CA ALA A 137 -20.74 -0.27 -5.28
C ALA A 137 -19.65 -1.12 -5.92
N ALA A 138 -18.56 -0.50 -6.36
CA ALA A 138 -17.39 -1.16 -6.92
C ALA A 138 -16.41 -1.58 -5.82
N CYS A 139 -16.08 -0.67 -4.93
CA CYS A 139 -15.16 -0.91 -3.82
C CYS A 139 -15.43 0.01 -2.64
N PHE A 140 -14.97 -0.41 -1.47
CA PHE A 140 -14.80 0.42 -0.29
C PHE A 140 -13.33 0.38 0.13
N TYR A 141 -12.75 1.56 0.36
CA TYR A 141 -11.37 1.74 0.82
C TYR A 141 -11.33 2.20 2.27
N VAL A 142 -10.51 1.53 3.07
CA VAL A 142 -10.16 1.92 4.44
C VAL A 142 -8.65 1.92 4.65
N GLN A 143 -8.13 2.84 5.46
CA GLN A 143 -6.72 2.88 5.84
C GLN A 143 -6.50 2.22 7.21
N GLN A 144 -5.48 1.38 7.33
CA GLN A 144 -5.14 0.66 8.57
C GLN A 144 -3.62 0.74 8.89
N PRO A 145 -3.21 1.30 10.02
CA PRO A 145 -4.02 2.17 10.89
C PRO A 145 -4.56 3.39 10.14
N ASN A 146 -5.66 3.97 10.62
CA ASN A 146 -6.26 5.12 9.95
C ASN A 146 -5.47 6.43 10.20
N PHE A 147 -5.88 7.53 9.59
CA PHE A 147 -5.17 8.82 9.66
C PHE A 147 -5.06 9.39 11.09
N PHE A 148 -5.97 9.02 11.97
CA PHE A 148 -5.93 9.40 13.38
C PHE A 148 -5.08 8.43 14.23
N GLY A 149 -4.45 7.44 13.61
CA GLY A 149 -3.66 6.41 14.25
C GLY A 149 -4.47 5.22 14.80
N GLN A 150 -5.81 5.30 14.76
CA GLN A 150 -6.70 4.28 15.32
C GLN A 150 -6.69 3.00 14.50
N ILE A 151 -6.87 1.87 15.19
CA ILE A 151 -7.04 0.56 14.57
C ILE A 151 -8.52 0.36 14.26
N GLU A 152 -8.85 0.23 12.97
CA GLU A 152 -10.21 -0.01 12.47
C GLU A 152 -10.65 -1.46 12.71
N ASP A 153 -11.96 -1.69 12.79
CA ASP A 153 -12.53 -3.04 12.74
C ASP A 153 -12.63 -3.52 11.29
N THR A 154 -11.49 -3.87 10.72
CA THR A 154 -11.38 -4.23 9.30
C THR A 154 -12.10 -5.51 8.96
N VAL A 155 -12.32 -6.42 9.91
CA VAL A 155 -13.12 -7.65 9.71
C VAL A 155 -14.59 -7.29 9.45
N ALA A 156 -15.19 -6.52 10.36
CA ALA A 156 -16.59 -6.12 10.21
C ALA A 156 -16.81 -5.25 8.95
N LEU A 157 -15.89 -4.32 8.66
CA LEU A 157 -15.95 -3.48 7.46
C LEU A 157 -15.84 -4.30 6.17
N GLY A 158 -14.98 -5.32 6.16
CA GLY A 158 -14.85 -6.27 5.05
C GLY A 158 -16.11 -7.08 4.81
N GLU A 159 -16.71 -7.62 5.87
CA GLU A 159 -17.98 -8.37 5.80
C GLU A 159 -19.13 -7.52 5.24
N ILE A 160 -19.28 -6.27 5.73
CA ILE A 160 -20.28 -5.32 5.23
C ILE A 160 -20.06 -5.05 3.73
N THR A 161 -18.81 -4.83 3.33
CA THR A 161 -18.45 -4.55 1.93
C THR A 161 -18.77 -5.73 1.02
N HIS A 162 -18.40 -6.93 1.41
CA HIS A 162 -18.67 -8.15 0.64
C HIS A 162 -20.16 -8.50 0.60
N ALA A 163 -20.91 -8.24 1.66
CA ALA A 163 -22.36 -8.43 1.67
C ALA A 163 -23.08 -7.58 0.61
N ALA A 164 -22.55 -6.38 0.30
CA ALA A 164 -23.01 -5.55 -0.81
C ALA A 164 -22.46 -5.99 -2.18
N GLY A 165 -21.57 -7.00 -2.22
CA GLY A 165 -20.89 -7.49 -3.41
C GLY A 165 -19.81 -6.55 -3.95
N ALA A 166 -19.36 -5.58 -3.17
CA ALA A 166 -18.26 -4.67 -3.48
C ALA A 166 -16.91 -5.28 -3.11
N LYS A 167 -15.81 -4.72 -3.65
CA LYS A 167 -14.45 -5.12 -3.33
C LYS A 167 -13.96 -4.38 -2.09
N PHE A 168 -13.35 -5.11 -1.16
CA PHE A 168 -12.75 -4.55 0.04
C PHE A 168 -11.28 -4.23 -0.21
N VAL A 169 -10.91 -2.94 -0.08
CA VAL A 169 -9.57 -2.41 -0.33
C VAL A 169 -8.99 -1.87 0.96
N MET A 170 -7.80 -2.32 1.33
CA MET A 170 -7.08 -1.84 2.49
C MET A 170 -5.83 -1.05 2.10
N GLY A 171 -5.75 0.20 2.55
CA GLY A 171 -4.51 0.96 2.61
C GLY A 171 -3.78 0.64 3.91
N VAL A 172 -2.54 0.15 3.85
CA VAL A 172 -1.83 -0.32 5.04
C VAL A 172 -0.48 0.36 5.25
N ASN A 173 -0.11 0.55 6.50
CA ASN A 173 1.26 0.85 6.87
C ASN A 173 2.07 -0.47 6.87
N PRO A 174 3.14 -0.59 6.06
CA PRO A 174 3.86 -1.85 5.91
C PRO A 174 4.57 -2.32 7.18
N ILE A 175 4.97 -1.43 8.08
CA ILE A 175 5.53 -1.81 9.38
C ILE A 175 4.43 -2.36 10.30
N ALA A 176 3.24 -1.80 10.26
CA ALA A 176 2.11 -2.29 11.04
C ALA A 176 1.66 -3.70 10.62
N CYS A 177 1.81 -4.06 9.34
CA CYS A 177 1.52 -5.42 8.83
C CYS A 177 2.34 -6.52 9.52
N ALA A 178 3.51 -6.20 10.08
CA ALA A 178 4.31 -7.17 10.83
C ALA A 178 3.74 -7.50 12.22
N LEU A 179 2.69 -6.79 12.67
CA LEU A 179 2.10 -6.96 14.00
C LEU A 179 0.57 -7.10 13.99
N LEU A 180 -0.12 -6.39 13.10
CA LEU A 180 -1.57 -6.46 12.94
C LEU A 180 -1.94 -7.59 11.98
N PRO A 181 -3.19 -8.09 12.03
CA PRO A 181 -3.68 -9.04 11.03
C PRO A 181 -3.46 -8.50 9.62
N THR A 182 -2.97 -9.37 8.75
CA THR A 182 -2.68 -9.01 7.36
C THR A 182 -3.97 -8.69 6.59
N PRO A 183 -3.91 -7.90 5.51
CA PRO A 183 -5.08 -7.67 4.64
C PRO A 183 -5.77 -8.96 4.19
N ARG A 184 -5.00 -10.01 3.88
CA ARG A 184 -5.56 -11.31 3.49
C ARG A 184 -6.36 -11.98 4.59
N GLU A 185 -5.83 -11.97 5.81
CA GLU A 185 -6.50 -12.60 6.97
C GLU A 185 -7.83 -11.93 7.30
N VAL A 186 -7.96 -10.63 7.07
CA VAL A 186 -9.22 -9.89 7.27
C VAL A 186 -10.10 -9.83 6.02
N GLY A 187 -9.75 -10.58 4.98
CA GLY A 187 -10.58 -10.75 3.78
C GLY A 187 -10.47 -9.64 2.74
N ALA A 188 -9.45 -8.78 2.76
CA ALA A 188 -9.28 -7.77 1.73
C ALA A 188 -9.07 -8.40 0.34
N ASP A 189 -9.66 -7.80 -0.70
CA ASP A 189 -9.44 -8.17 -2.10
C ASP A 189 -8.16 -7.54 -2.65
N VAL A 190 -7.83 -6.31 -2.19
CA VAL A 190 -6.66 -5.54 -2.60
C VAL A 190 -6.03 -4.88 -1.38
N ALA A 191 -4.71 -4.98 -1.29
CA ALA A 191 -3.88 -4.27 -0.33
C ALA A 191 -3.00 -3.26 -1.05
N VAL A 192 -2.94 -2.02 -0.56
CA VAL A 192 -2.08 -0.96 -1.08
C VAL A 192 -1.40 -0.23 0.07
N GLY A 193 -0.35 0.50 -0.22
CA GLY A 193 0.27 1.35 0.79
C GLY A 193 1.45 2.14 0.24
N ASP A 194 2.01 2.97 1.11
CA ASP A 194 3.26 3.65 0.85
C ASP A 194 4.42 2.87 1.48
N GLY A 195 5.42 2.56 0.68
CA GLY A 195 6.61 1.83 1.10
C GLY A 195 7.71 2.71 1.68
N GLN A 196 7.48 4.02 1.89
CA GLN A 196 8.49 4.90 2.50
C GLN A 196 9.04 4.33 3.83
N PRO A 197 8.23 3.73 4.71
CA PRO A 197 8.73 3.11 5.94
C PRO A 197 9.70 1.93 5.72
N LEU A 198 9.77 1.37 4.52
CA LEU A 198 10.64 0.24 4.18
C LEU A 198 12.03 0.71 3.72
N GLY A 199 12.71 1.51 4.56
CA GLY A 199 14.10 1.90 4.34
C GLY A 199 14.33 3.13 3.48
N LEU A 200 13.29 3.91 3.18
CA LEU A 200 13.39 5.20 2.49
C LEU A 200 13.46 6.36 3.49
N ASP A 201 14.32 7.32 3.24
CA ASP A 201 14.33 8.59 3.98
C ASP A 201 13.07 9.40 3.66
N THR A 202 12.70 10.32 4.58
CA THR A 202 11.55 11.22 4.35
C THR A 202 11.76 12.21 3.21
N ALA A 203 13.01 12.51 2.84
CA ALA A 203 13.49 13.18 1.63
C ALA A 203 12.62 14.37 1.14
N PHE A 204 12.11 15.18 2.06
CA PHE A 204 11.23 16.33 1.79
C PHE A 204 9.97 16.01 0.95
N GLY A 205 9.51 14.78 0.99
CA GLY A 205 8.30 14.35 0.28
C GLY A 205 8.53 13.45 -0.94
N GLY A 206 9.73 12.92 -1.10
CA GLY A 206 9.93 11.93 -2.12
C GLY A 206 11.30 11.92 -2.84
N PRO A 207 11.50 10.97 -3.76
CA PRO A 207 10.50 10.00 -4.23
C PRO A 207 10.10 8.99 -3.14
N TYR A 208 8.83 8.58 -3.16
CA TYR A 208 8.31 7.52 -2.30
C TYR A 208 8.02 6.25 -3.11
N LEU A 209 7.27 5.32 -2.56
CA LEU A 209 7.06 4.01 -3.16
C LEU A 209 5.62 3.56 -2.91
N GLY A 210 4.80 3.50 -3.94
CA GLY A 210 3.51 2.82 -3.85
C GLY A 210 3.68 1.31 -4.01
N PHE A 211 2.94 0.51 -3.27
CA PHE A 211 2.80 -0.92 -3.53
C PHE A 211 1.34 -1.30 -3.67
N MET A 212 1.09 -2.35 -4.42
CA MET A 212 -0.23 -2.95 -4.58
C MET A 212 -0.10 -4.46 -4.68
N ALA A 213 -0.89 -5.16 -3.88
CA ALA A 213 -1.03 -6.60 -3.93
C ALA A 213 -2.50 -7.01 -3.92
N THR A 214 -2.82 -8.16 -4.47
CA THR A 214 -4.20 -8.61 -4.64
C THR A 214 -4.33 -10.13 -4.62
N THR A 215 -5.56 -10.61 -4.60
CA THR A 215 -5.87 -12.03 -4.77
C THR A 215 -5.61 -12.51 -6.20
N SER A 216 -5.35 -13.79 -6.39
CA SER A 216 -5.11 -14.40 -7.70
C SER A 216 -6.26 -14.16 -8.69
N ALA A 217 -7.50 -14.05 -8.20
CA ALA A 217 -8.67 -13.74 -9.01
C ALA A 217 -8.61 -12.38 -9.72
N MET A 218 -7.89 -11.41 -9.15
CA MET A 218 -7.77 -10.06 -9.69
C MET A 218 -6.45 -9.79 -10.44
N THR A 219 -5.57 -10.78 -10.58
CA THR A 219 -4.25 -10.63 -11.22
C THR A 219 -4.31 -9.92 -12.58
N ARG A 220 -5.30 -10.24 -13.42
CA ARG A 220 -5.46 -9.64 -14.75
C ARG A 220 -5.96 -8.19 -14.74
N LYS A 221 -6.44 -7.72 -13.59
CA LYS A 221 -6.87 -6.33 -13.36
C LYS A 221 -5.80 -5.48 -12.67
N LEU A 222 -4.77 -6.12 -12.09
CA LEU A 222 -3.69 -5.46 -11.36
C LEU A 222 -2.93 -4.50 -12.29
N PRO A 223 -2.87 -3.19 -12.02
CA PRO A 223 -2.17 -2.24 -12.87
C PRO A 223 -0.64 -2.37 -12.74
N GLY A 224 0.10 -1.71 -13.64
CA GLY A 224 1.56 -1.68 -13.62
C GLY A 224 2.22 -2.97 -14.10
N ARG A 225 3.55 -2.99 -14.04
CA ARG A 225 4.36 -4.13 -14.47
C ARG A 225 4.31 -5.28 -13.46
N ILE A 226 4.38 -6.49 -13.98
CA ILE A 226 4.50 -7.71 -13.18
C ILE A 226 5.65 -8.51 -13.78
N VAL A 227 6.61 -8.87 -12.93
CA VAL A 227 7.69 -9.79 -13.28
C VAL A 227 7.28 -11.21 -12.90
N GLY A 228 7.51 -12.15 -13.77
CA GLY A 228 7.30 -13.58 -13.53
C GLY A 228 8.60 -14.37 -13.68
N GLU A 229 8.70 -15.45 -12.91
CA GLU A 229 9.76 -16.44 -13.09
C GLU A 229 9.42 -17.37 -14.25
N THR A 230 10.42 -17.74 -15.03
CA THR A 230 10.33 -18.68 -16.15
C THR A 230 11.60 -19.51 -16.25
N LYS A 231 11.66 -20.38 -17.25
CA LYS A 231 12.87 -21.11 -17.61
C LYS A 231 13.28 -20.79 -19.03
N ASP A 232 14.58 -20.69 -19.25
CA ASP A 232 15.16 -20.55 -20.60
C ASP A 232 15.19 -21.89 -21.35
N VAL A 233 15.73 -21.86 -22.56
CA VAL A 233 15.84 -23.05 -23.43
C VAL A 233 16.72 -24.15 -22.83
N ASP A 234 17.64 -23.80 -21.94
CA ASP A 234 18.52 -24.73 -21.24
C ASP A 234 17.95 -25.20 -19.90
N GLY A 235 16.72 -24.76 -19.55
CA GLY A 235 16.06 -25.09 -18.29
C GLY A 235 16.53 -24.27 -17.08
N LYS A 236 17.34 -23.21 -17.29
CA LYS A 236 17.79 -22.31 -16.22
C LYS A 236 16.68 -21.34 -15.85
N THR A 237 16.57 -21.00 -14.57
CA THR A 237 15.63 -19.99 -14.09
C THR A 237 15.99 -18.63 -14.68
N GLY A 238 14.98 -17.95 -15.18
CA GLY A 238 15.05 -16.57 -15.68
C GLY A 238 13.80 -15.79 -15.31
N TYR A 239 13.85 -14.48 -15.50
CA TYR A 239 12.78 -13.55 -15.13
C TYR A 239 12.38 -12.71 -16.34
N VAL A 240 11.08 -12.47 -16.50
CA VAL A 240 10.52 -11.73 -17.64
C VAL A 240 9.37 -10.84 -17.19
N LEU A 241 9.11 -9.76 -17.94
CA LEU A 241 7.87 -9.01 -17.82
C LEU A 241 6.71 -9.85 -18.33
N THR A 242 5.64 -9.95 -17.55
CA THR A 242 4.46 -10.76 -17.87
C THR A 242 3.21 -9.90 -18.01
N LEU A 243 2.17 -10.45 -18.67
CA LEU A 243 0.85 -9.82 -18.81
C LEU A 243 0.89 -8.40 -19.41
N SER A 244 1.92 -8.05 -20.18
CA SER A 244 2.14 -6.71 -20.74
C SER A 244 1.00 -6.20 -21.64
N ALA A 245 0.17 -7.10 -22.18
CA ALA A 245 -1.01 -6.75 -22.98
C ALA A 245 -2.05 -5.89 -22.24
N ARG A 246 -2.00 -5.81 -20.90
CA ARG A 246 -2.88 -4.91 -20.08
C ARG A 246 -2.38 -3.48 -20.05
N GLU A 247 -1.08 -3.26 -20.27
CA GLU A 247 -0.42 -1.99 -20.04
C GLU A 247 -0.79 -0.94 -21.09
N GLN A 248 -0.70 0.33 -20.71
CA GLN A 248 -1.16 1.45 -21.52
C GLN A 248 -0.43 1.60 -22.85
N HIS A 249 0.86 1.19 -22.96
CA HIS A 249 1.63 1.27 -24.21
C HIS A 249 1.14 0.28 -25.28
N ILE A 250 0.39 -0.75 -24.89
CA ILE A 250 -0.25 -1.73 -25.78
C ILE A 250 -1.74 -1.44 -25.92
N ARG A 251 -2.47 -1.32 -24.80
CA ARG A 251 -3.93 -1.12 -24.79
C ARG A 251 -4.36 0.32 -25.13
N ARG A 252 -3.44 1.28 -25.01
CA ARG A 252 -3.67 2.71 -25.29
C ARG A 252 -4.88 3.23 -24.49
N GLU A 253 -5.84 3.89 -25.16
CA GLU A 253 -7.06 4.44 -24.56
C GLU A 253 -7.98 3.40 -23.89
N LYS A 254 -7.77 2.12 -24.16
CA LYS A 254 -8.52 1.02 -23.54
C LYS A 254 -7.86 0.45 -22.31
N ALA A 255 -6.71 0.98 -21.91
CA ALA A 255 -6.05 0.54 -20.67
C ALA A 255 -6.85 1.01 -19.45
N SER A 256 -6.88 0.16 -18.42
CA SER A 256 -7.51 0.50 -17.14
C SER A 256 -6.66 1.42 -16.26
N SER A 257 -5.38 1.57 -16.58
CA SER A 257 -4.41 2.38 -15.85
C SER A 257 -3.46 3.08 -16.81
N ASN A 258 -3.00 4.28 -16.44
CA ASN A 258 -1.98 5.05 -17.16
C ASN A 258 -0.57 4.86 -16.61
N ILE A 259 -0.37 3.95 -15.66
CA ILE A 259 0.95 3.63 -15.12
C ILE A 259 1.84 3.11 -16.25
N CYS A 260 3.00 3.76 -16.42
CA CYS A 260 4.04 3.35 -17.37
C CYS A 260 5.32 3.01 -16.61
N SER A 261 5.99 4.00 -16.03
CA SER A 261 7.14 3.80 -15.15
C SER A 261 6.68 3.53 -13.71
N ASN A 262 7.57 2.98 -12.91
CA ASN A 262 7.36 2.76 -11.49
C ASN A 262 8.55 3.34 -10.69
N GLN A 263 8.59 3.12 -9.40
CA GLN A 263 9.68 3.55 -8.52
C GLN A 263 10.67 2.40 -8.28
N ALA A 264 11.36 1.95 -9.32
CA ALA A 264 12.19 0.74 -9.27
C ALA A 264 13.29 0.79 -8.21
N LEU A 265 14.06 1.90 -8.13
CA LEU A 265 15.13 2.04 -7.13
C LEU A 265 14.56 2.07 -5.70
N CYS A 266 13.40 2.69 -5.50
CA CYS A 266 12.69 2.68 -4.21
C CYS A 266 12.19 1.27 -3.87
N ALA A 267 11.71 0.50 -4.85
CA ALA A 267 11.31 -0.90 -4.66
C ALA A 267 12.50 -1.77 -4.28
N PHE A 268 13.66 -1.59 -4.92
CA PHE A 268 14.89 -2.26 -4.52
C PHE A 268 15.32 -1.88 -3.11
N THR A 269 15.23 -0.60 -2.75
CA THR A 269 15.52 -0.14 -1.38
C THR A 269 14.64 -0.84 -0.36
N ALA A 270 13.34 -0.94 -0.63
CA ALA A 270 12.39 -1.67 0.22
C ALA A 270 12.69 -3.17 0.27
N GLY A 271 13.05 -3.80 -0.85
CA GLY A 271 13.47 -5.20 -0.90
C GLY A 271 14.72 -5.47 -0.06
N VAL A 272 15.75 -4.65 -0.22
CA VAL A 272 16.99 -4.76 0.59
C VAL A 272 16.71 -4.52 2.07
N TYR A 273 15.84 -3.56 2.39
CA TYR A 273 15.42 -3.29 3.78
C TYR A 273 14.72 -4.50 4.39
N MET A 274 13.71 -5.05 3.72
CA MET A 274 12.97 -6.22 4.20
C MET A 274 13.89 -7.44 4.35
N ALA A 275 14.78 -7.69 3.40
CA ALA A 275 15.77 -8.77 3.47
C ALA A 275 16.76 -8.58 4.64
N ALA A 276 17.23 -7.35 4.87
CA ALA A 276 18.16 -7.05 5.96
C ALA A 276 17.52 -7.13 7.35
N MET A 277 16.26 -6.72 7.47
CA MET A 277 15.49 -6.77 8.72
C MET A 277 15.01 -8.18 9.02
N GLY A 278 14.59 -8.92 8.00
CA GLY A 278 13.91 -10.20 8.16
C GLY A 278 12.59 -10.09 8.93
N GLU A 279 11.94 -11.21 9.16
CA GLU A 279 10.67 -11.27 9.89
C GLU A 279 10.81 -10.72 11.32
N ASP A 280 11.85 -11.17 12.04
CA ASP A 280 12.08 -10.76 13.43
C ASP A 280 12.40 -9.27 13.56
N GLY A 281 13.22 -8.72 12.65
CA GLY A 281 13.53 -7.30 12.65
C GLY A 281 12.33 -6.43 12.34
N MET A 282 11.47 -6.83 11.40
CA MET A 282 10.22 -6.15 11.08
C MET A 282 9.26 -6.17 12.28
N LYS A 283 9.08 -7.32 12.92
CA LYS A 283 8.26 -7.46 14.13
C LYS A 283 8.79 -6.63 15.29
N GLN A 284 10.12 -6.62 15.48
CA GLN A 284 10.76 -5.81 16.52
C GLN A 284 10.56 -4.31 16.25
N CYS A 285 10.73 -3.86 15.01
CA CYS A 285 10.47 -2.48 14.62
C CYS A 285 9.02 -2.08 14.93
N ALA A 286 8.05 -2.89 14.53
CA ALA A 286 6.64 -2.64 14.80
C ALA A 286 6.32 -2.56 16.30
N ARG A 287 6.84 -3.50 17.10
CA ARG A 287 6.67 -3.49 18.56
C ARG A 287 7.27 -2.26 19.22
N LEU A 288 8.46 -1.83 18.78
CA LEU A 288 9.08 -0.63 19.30
C LEU A 288 8.32 0.64 18.91
N CYS A 289 7.76 0.70 17.68
CA CYS A 289 6.92 1.82 17.25
C CYS A 289 5.70 1.97 18.14
N THR A 290 4.92 0.91 18.32
CA THR A 290 3.71 0.96 19.16
C THR A 290 4.05 1.19 20.64
N SER A 291 5.03 0.49 21.20
CA SER A 291 5.44 0.64 22.61
C SER A 291 5.87 2.08 22.94
N LYS A 292 6.69 2.70 22.08
CA LYS A 292 7.15 4.08 22.29
C LYS A 292 6.03 5.10 22.14
N ALA A 293 5.10 4.89 21.21
CA ALA A 293 3.94 5.76 21.03
C ALA A 293 2.99 5.71 22.23
N HIS A 294 2.71 4.50 22.75
CA HIS A 294 1.90 4.33 23.95
C HIS A 294 2.58 4.91 25.20
N TYR A 295 3.90 4.74 25.34
CA TYR A 295 4.66 5.41 26.39
C TYR A 295 4.53 6.93 26.30
N LEU A 296 4.73 7.51 25.10
CA LEU A 296 4.59 8.96 24.89
C LEU A 296 3.16 9.43 25.24
N ALA A 297 2.13 8.71 24.80
CA ALA A 297 0.75 9.03 25.11
C ALA A 297 0.52 9.09 26.62
N SER A 298 1.00 8.08 27.37
CA SER A 298 0.86 8.03 28.83
C SER A 298 1.61 9.18 29.55
N GLU A 299 2.79 9.57 29.05
CA GLU A 299 3.53 10.72 29.62
C GLU A 299 2.85 12.05 29.34
N LEU A 300 2.28 12.22 28.14
CA LEU A 300 1.51 13.42 27.79
C LEU A 300 0.24 13.58 28.63
N GLU A 301 -0.46 12.48 28.92
CA GLU A 301 -1.62 12.50 29.80
C GLU A 301 -1.29 13.00 31.22
N LYS A 302 -0.12 12.64 31.76
CA LYS A 302 0.35 13.09 33.08
C LYS A 302 0.53 14.62 33.16
N ILE A 303 0.79 15.27 32.05
CA ILE A 303 0.94 16.73 31.95
C ILE A 303 -0.32 17.44 31.43
N GLY A 304 -1.45 16.70 31.33
CA GLY A 304 -2.76 17.26 30.99
C GLY A 304 -3.12 17.23 29.49
N CYS A 305 -2.27 16.68 28.61
CA CYS A 305 -2.62 16.47 27.20
C CYS A 305 -3.48 15.20 27.08
N LYS A 306 -4.77 15.36 26.89
CA LYS A 306 -5.69 14.22 26.75
C LYS A 306 -5.73 13.73 25.32
N LEU A 307 -5.82 12.42 25.15
CA LEU A 307 -6.07 11.83 23.85
C LEU A 307 -7.48 12.22 23.36
N LYS A 308 -7.58 12.62 22.10
CA LYS A 308 -8.87 12.95 21.47
C LYS A 308 -9.72 11.70 21.25
N TYR A 309 -9.10 10.58 20.92
CA TYR A 309 -9.77 9.29 20.73
C TYR A 309 -9.23 8.28 21.74
N THR A 310 -10.08 7.45 22.29
CA THR A 310 -9.75 6.47 23.33
C THR A 310 -9.63 5.04 22.80
N GLY A 311 -9.75 4.85 21.48
CA GLY A 311 -9.56 3.54 20.84
C GLY A 311 -8.10 3.10 20.81
N GLU A 312 -7.88 1.83 20.50
CA GLU A 312 -6.53 1.32 20.27
C GLU A 312 -5.88 1.98 19.07
N PHE A 313 -4.56 2.27 19.17
CA PHE A 313 -3.79 2.89 18.13
C PHE A 313 -2.44 2.19 17.94
N PHE A 314 -1.81 2.36 16.79
CA PHE A 314 -0.52 1.72 16.50
C PHE A 314 0.66 2.60 16.94
N HIS A 315 0.99 3.65 16.20
CA HIS A 315 2.15 4.50 16.49
C HIS A 315 1.88 6.00 16.31
N GLU A 316 0.66 6.34 16.03
CA GLU A 316 0.16 7.72 15.97
C GLU A 316 -1.11 7.84 16.80
N PHE A 317 -1.32 9.02 17.36
CA PHE A 317 -2.52 9.38 18.12
C PHE A 317 -2.75 10.89 18.05
N VAL A 318 -3.95 11.32 18.37
CA VAL A 318 -4.36 12.74 18.34
C VAL A 318 -4.60 13.22 19.77
N THR A 319 -4.05 14.40 20.12
CA THR A 319 -4.26 15.11 21.39
C THR A 319 -5.00 16.41 21.20
#